data_f2fc80f896eb77a9308f079b3b3992a6
#
_entry.id   f2fc80f896eb77a9308f079b3b3992a6
#
_cell.length_a   1.000
_cell.length_b   1.000
_cell.length_c   1.000
_cell.angle_alpha   90.00
_cell.angle_beta   90.00
_cell.angle_gamma   90.00
#
_symmetry.space_group_name_H-M   'P 1'
#
loop_
_entity.id
_entity.type
_entity.pdbx_description
1 polymer ?
#
loop_
_entity_poly.entity_id
_entity_poly.type
_entity_poly.pdbx_seq_one_letter_code
_entity_poly.pdbx_strand_id
1 'polypeptide(L)'
;MREGARSSTEHESPPEFTKRSAAGVFVRDYERYEPMENKNGFSNDGRLKLLIIVGTRPEVIRLSEVIKKCRRHFDCMLAHTGQNYDYTLNGIFFRDLQLGDPDVYLDCAGDDLGESIGNIIDCSYKLMVAVKPDALLVLGDTNSCLSAIPAKRLHIPIFHMEAGNRCKDECLPEETNRRIVDVISDVNLAYSEHARRWLAATGCAPERTFVTGSPMAEVLHTNLEQIDASDVLEREGLEERGYFLLSAHREENIDTEANFRSLFSAVNALAEEYGKPILYSCHPRSRKRLEETGFQLHPLVRTHEPMGFHDYNRLQSSAFCVVSDSGTLPEESSYFASIGRPFPAVCIRTSTERPEAMERGCFILAGISEKGLIQAVRTAVALEAEGSHPEAPVPDYATEKVSEKVVRIIQSYTGVVDKMVWRKPGL
;
A
#
# COMPACT_ATOMS: atom_id res chain seq x y z
N MET A 1 1.37 -59.34 20.79
CA MET A 1 0.11 -58.58 20.90
C MET A 1 0.43 -57.14 21.20
N ARG A 2 0.33 -56.30 20.22
CA ARG A 2 -0.09 -54.91 20.21
C ARG A 2 0.15 -54.33 18.82
N GLU A 3 -0.92 -54.17 18.12
CA GLU A 3 -1.02 -53.54 16.81
C GLU A 3 -0.71 -52.05 16.93
N GLY A 4 0.12 -51.54 16.00
CA GLY A 4 0.39 -50.12 15.79
C GLY A 4 -0.36 -49.62 14.57
N ALA A 5 -1.28 -48.72 14.80
CA ALA A 5 -2.03 -48.04 13.73
C ALA A 5 -1.09 -47.09 12.94
N ARG A 6 -1.04 -47.27 11.63
CA ARG A 6 -0.45 -46.35 10.67
C ARG A 6 -1.55 -45.37 10.24
N SER A 7 -1.33 -44.06 10.50
CA SER A 7 -2.14 -43.02 9.90
C SER A 7 -1.58 -42.70 8.51
N SER A 8 -2.41 -42.97 7.49
CA SER A 8 -2.16 -42.57 6.10
C SER A 8 -2.55 -41.09 5.95
N THR A 9 -1.58 -40.23 5.72
CA THR A 9 -1.80 -38.90 5.18
C THR A 9 -1.98 -39.05 3.68
N GLU A 10 -3.20 -38.88 3.20
CA GLU A 10 -3.49 -38.73 1.78
C GLU A 10 -2.96 -37.35 1.30
N HIS A 11 -1.97 -37.40 0.41
CA HIS A 11 -1.57 -36.29 -0.41
C HIS A 11 -2.60 -36.11 -1.52
N GLU A 12 -3.44 -35.10 -1.45
CA GLU A 12 -4.24 -34.68 -2.59
C GLU A 12 -3.32 -34.16 -3.70
N SER A 13 -3.42 -34.82 -4.86
CA SER A 13 -2.74 -34.43 -6.09
C SER A 13 -3.38 -33.13 -6.64
N PRO A 14 -2.61 -32.22 -7.27
CA PRO A 14 -3.18 -31.03 -7.90
C PRO A 14 -4.12 -31.41 -9.05
N PRO A 15 -5.17 -30.62 -9.35
CA PRO A 15 -6.17 -30.95 -10.35
C PRO A 15 -5.58 -31.04 -11.75
N GLU A 16 -5.89 -32.12 -12.45
CA GLU A 16 -5.50 -32.35 -13.84
C GLU A 16 -6.22 -31.38 -14.80
N PHE A 17 -5.44 -30.76 -15.68
CA PHE A 17 -5.95 -29.94 -16.79
C PHE A 17 -6.52 -30.85 -17.89
N THR A 18 -7.83 -30.87 -18.06
CA THR A 18 -8.47 -31.59 -19.16
C THR A 18 -9.28 -30.66 -20.06
N LYS A 19 -8.72 -30.33 -21.16
CA LYS A 19 -9.19 -30.09 -22.55
C LYS A 19 -8.47 -28.92 -23.20
N ARG A 20 -7.76 -29.19 -24.30
CA ARG A 20 -7.29 -28.18 -25.24
C ARG A 20 -8.42 -27.85 -26.21
N SER A 21 -8.74 -26.55 -26.39
CA SER A 21 -9.56 -26.11 -27.52
C SER A 21 -8.75 -26.20 -28.83
N ALA A 22 -9.42 -26.28 -29.95
CA ALA A 22 -8.80 -26.35 -31.29
C ALA A 22 -7.95 -25.13 -31.65
N ALA A 23 -7.97 -24.07 -30.86
CA ALA A 23 -7.19 -22.83 -31.04
C ALA A 23 -6.00 -22.73 -30.06
N GLY A 24 -5.71 -23.78 -29.26
CA GLY A 24 -4.60 -23.76 -28.29
C GLY A 24 -4.79 -22.87 -27.08
N VAL A 25 -5.97 -22.32 -26.89
CA VAL A 25 -6.32 -21.50 -25.73
C VAL A 25 -6.89 -22.44 -24.64
N PHE A 26 -6.30 -22.39 -23.43
CA PHE A 26 -6.85 -23.11 -22.29
C PHE A 26 -8.13 -22.42 -21.84
N VAL A 27 -9.26 -23.13 -21.96
CA VAL A 27 -10.54 -22.70 -21.38
C VAL A 27 -10.62 -23.32 -20.00
N ARG A 28 -10.59 -22.50 -18.96
CA ARG A 28 -10.95 -22.97 -17.59
C ARG A 28 -12.42 -23.38 -17.60
N ASP A 29 -12.71 -24.56 -17.05
CA ASP A 29 -14.09 -24.99 -16.81
C ASP A 29 -14.72 -24.06 -15.75
N TYR A 30 -15.59 -23.17 -16.21
CA TYR A 30 -16.31 -22.19 -15.37
C TYR A 30 -17.42 -22.82 -14.52
N GLU A 31 -17.60 -24.15 -14.54
CA GLU A 31 -18.70 -24.84 -13.84
C GLU A 31 -18.47 -25.04 -12.32
N ARG A 32 -17.33 -24.57 -11.76
CA ARG A 32 -17.04 -24.74 -10.31
C ARG A 32 -17.27 -23.51 -9.45
N TYR A 33 -17.92 -22.48 -9.93
CA TYR A 33 -18.44 -21.45 -9.04
C TYR A 33 -19.84 -21.86 -8.57
N GLU A 34 -19.91 -22.63 -7.49
CA GLU A 34 -21.12 -22.61 -6.67
C GLU A 34 -21.38 -21.15 -6.27
N PRO A 35 -22.64 -20.65 -6.38
CA PRO A 35 -22.95 -19.31 -5.89
C PRO A 35 -22.52 -19.27 -4.43
N MET A 36 -21.64 -18.32 -4.06
CA MET A 36 -21.21 -18.15 -2.68
C MET A 36 -22.45 -18.17 -1.79
N GLU A 37 -22.62 -19.26 -1.02
CA GLU A 37 -23.68 -19.32 -0.02
C GLU A 37 -23.50 -18.10 0.90
N ASN A 38 -24.54 -17.32 1.03
CA ASN A 38 -24.69 -15.98 1.57
C ASN A 38 -24.34 -15.89 3.08
N LYS A 39 -23.14 -16.33 3.49
CA LYS A 39 -22.67 -16.18 4.89
C LYS A 39 -22.00 -14.83 5.16
N ASN A 40 -21.58 -14.08 4.12
CA ASN A 40 -20.83 -12.84 4.22
C ASN A 40 -21.44 -11.71 3.35
N GLY A 41 -22.75 -11.53 3.32
CA GLY A 41 -23.43 -10.42 2.69
C GLY A 41 -23.50 -9.21 3.62
N PHE A 42 -23.94 -8.05 3.09
CA PHE A 42 -24.29 -6.91 3.92
C PHE A 42 -25.39 -7.28 4.94
N SER A 43 -25.31 -6.68 6.13
CA SER A 43 -26.27 -6.94 7.21
C SER A 43 -27.69 -6.43 6.91
N ASN A 44 -27.80 -5.50 5.94
CA ASN A 44 -29.07 -4.86 5.55
C ASN A 44 -29.79 -4.17 6.72
N ASP A 45 -29.04 -3.51 7.57
CA ASP A 45 -29.52 -2.82 8.78
C ASP A 45 -30.07 -1.40 8.51
N GLY A 46 -30.23 -1.04 7.24
CA GLY A 46 -30.72 0.26 6.80
C GLY A 46 -29.66 1.34 6.64
N ARG A 47 -28.39 1.05 6.96
CA ARG A 47 -27.26 1.94 6.68
C ARG A 47 -26.82 1.81 5.22
N LEU A 48 -26.10 2.81 4.73
CA LEU A 48 -25.46 2.80 3.41
C LEU A 48 -24.50 1.59 3.30
N LYS A 49 -24.65 0.80 2.23
CA LYS A 49 -23.83 -0.37 1.94
C LYS A 49 -22.54 0.05 1.25
N LEU A 50 -21.45 0.02 1.98
CA LEU A 50 -20.15 0.41 1.46
C LEU A 50 -19.29 -0.81 1.22
N LEU A 51 -18.87 -1.02 -0.03
CA LEU A 51 -17.83 -1.99 -0.39
C LEU A 51 -16.47 -1.30 -0.41
N ILE A 52 -15.50 -1.86 0.31
CA ILE A 52 -14.10 -1.43 0.25
C ILE A 52 -13.30 -2.57 -0.36
N ILE A 53 -12.52 -2.31 -1.42
CA ILE A 53 -11.67 -3.31 -2.06
C ILE A 53 -10.21 -2.91 -1.90
N VAL A 54 -9.41 -3.84 -1.39
CA VAL A 54 -7.95 -3.72 -1.21
C VAL A 54 -7.24 -4.95 -1.77
N GLY A 55 -5.96 -4.83 -2.09
CA GLY A 55 -5.19 -5.95 -2.64
C GLY A 55 -3.77 -6.06 -2.11
N THR A 56 -3.28 -5.03 -1.43
CA THR A 56 -1.90 -4.96 -0.98
C THR A 56 -1.78 -4.44 0.45
N ARG A 57 -0.67 -4.79 1.08
CA ARG A 57 -0.32 -4.33 2.43
C ARG A 57 -0.36 -2.80 2.59
N PRO A 58 0.22 -1.99 1.70
CA PRO A 58 0.14 -0.54 1.81
C PRO A 58 -1.29 0.01 1.83
N GLU A 59 -2.21 -0.58 1.07
CA GLU A 59 -3.62 -0.20 1.08
C GLU A 59 -4.27 -0.51 2.43
N VAL A 60 -4.01 -1.70 2.99
CA VAL A 60 -4.53 -2.13 4.30
C VAL A 60 -4.06 -1.17 5.40
N ILE A 61 -2.76 -0.82 5.41
CA ILE A 61 -2.19 0.12 6.39
C ILE A 61 -2.87 1.48 6.27
N ARG A 62 -2.85 2.07 5.08
CA ARG A 62 -3.38 3.43 4.85
C ARG A 62 -4.88 3.52 5.11
N LEU A 63 -5.65 2.50 4.79
CA LEU A 63 -7.09 2.49 5.00
C LEU A 63 -7.52 2.03 6.40
N SER A 64 -6.61 1.62 7.28
CA SER A 64 -6.97 0.99 8.55
C SER A 64 -7.97 1.81 9.37
N GLU A 65 -7.67 3.09 9.62
CA GLU A 65 -8.56 3.96 10.40
C GLU A 65 -9.83 4.33 9.63
N VAL A 66 -9.74 4.45 8.30
CA VAL A 66 -10.92 4.66 7.42
C VAL A 66 -11.84 3.44 7.49
N ILE A 67 -11.31 2.21 7.39
CA ILE A 67 -12.09 0.96 7.48
C ILE A 67 -12.80 0.89 8.83
N LYS A 68 -12.08 1.11 9.94
CA LYS A 68 -12.64 1.10 11.29
C LYS A 68 -13.78 2.13 11.43
N LYS A 69 -13.58 3.35 10.91
CA LYS A 69 -14.58 4.39 10.95
C LYS A 69 -15.78 4.04 10.07
N CYS A 70 -15.57 3.54 8.86
CA CYS A 70 -16.63 3.10 7.94
C CYS A 70 -17.47 1.97 8.55
N ARG A 71 -16.86 0.96 9.18
CA ARG A 71 -17.59 -0.12 9.86
C ARG A 71 -18.52 0.36 10.98
N ARG A 72 -18.18 1.48 11.63
CA ARG A 72 -19.04 2.08 12.68
C ARG A 72 -20.28 2.80 12.10
N HIS A 73 -20.16 3.38 10.90
CA HIS A 73 -21.18 4.28 10.36
C HIS A 73 -21.95 3.70 9.17
N PHE A 74 -21.40 2.73 8.48
CA PHE A 74 -21.97 2.08 7.30
C PHE A 74 -22.20 0.59 7.54
N ASP A 75 -23.08 -0.02 6.75
CA ASP A 75 -23.06 -1.45 6.49
C ASP A 75 -21.88 -1.71 5.56
N CYS A 76 -20.72 -2.05 6.14
CA CYS A 76 -19.42 -2.00 5.46
C CYS A 76 -18.87 -3.41 5.24
N MET A 77 -18.49 -3.70 4.02
CA MET A 77 -17.84 -4.95 3.61
C MET A 77 -16.43 -4.65 3.11
N LEU A 78 -15.43 -5.37 3.63
CA LEU A 78 -14.05 -5.34 3.19
C LEU A 78 -13.75 -6.57 2.34
N ALA A 79 -13.40 -6.37 1.07
CA ALA A 79 -12.95 -7.43 0.17
C ALA A 79 -11.46 -7.28 -0.13
N HIS A 80 -10.74 -8.40 -0.14
CA HIS A 80 -9.32 -8.46 -0.50
C HIS A 80 -9.13 -9.22 -1.81
N THR A 81 -8.40 -8.66 -2.77
CA THR A 81 -8.23 -9.27 -4.10
C THR A 81 -7.37 -10.53 -4.10
N GLY A 82 -6.57 -10.76 -3.06
CA GLY A 82 -5.74 -11.98 -2.96
C GLY A 82 -4.52 -12.00 -3.89
N GLN A 83 -4.07 -10.86 -4.40
CA GLN A 83 -2.95 -10.79 -5.35
C GLN A 83 -1.61 -11.28 -4.78
N ASN A 84 -1.42 -11.20 -3.48
CA ASN A 84 -0.23 -11.70 -2.79
C ASN A 84 -0.63 -12.77 -1.78
N TYR A 85 -0.41 -14.00 -2.12
CA TYR A 85 -0.78 -15.20 -1.33
C TYR A 85 0.05 -15.42 -0.06
N ASP A 86 0.94 -14.51 0.30
CA ASP A 86 1.70 -14.66 1.54
C ASP A 86 0.84 -14.25 2.75
N TYR A 87 -0.01 -15.20 3.17
CA TYR A 87 -0.88 -15.06 4.35
C TYR A 87 -0.10 -14.69 5.62
N THR A 88 1.16 -15.11 5.72
CA THR A 88 2.00 -14.81 6.88
C THR A 88 2.41 -13.34 6.92
N LEU A 89 2.58 -12.70 5.77
CA LEU A 89 2.92 -11.27 5.66
C LEU A 89 1.70 -10.37 5.77
N ASN A 90 0.53 -10.79 5.27
CA ASN A 90 -0.69 -9.97 5.32
C ASN A 90 -1.40 -10.04 6.68
N GLY A 91 -1.52 -11.24 7.28
CA GLY A 91 -2.23 -11.45 8.54
C GLY A 91 -1.68 -10.66 9.72
N ILE A 92 -0.37 -10.34 9.72
CA ILE A 92 0.26 -9.56 10.77
C ILE A 92 -0.29 -8.12 10.81
N PHE A 93 -0.51 -7.49 9.64
CA PHE A 93 -1.01 -6.12 9.56
C PHE A 93 -2.48 -6.00 9.96
N PHE A 94 -3.31 -6.99 9.61
CA PHE A 94 -4.70 -7.02 10.07
C PHE A 94 -4.80 -7.13 11.58
N ARG A 95 -3.89 -7.87 12.23
CA ARG A 95 -3.81 -7.99 13.69
C ARG A 95 -3.25 -6.75 14.34
N ASP A 96 -2.08 -6.28 13.90
CA ASP A 96 -1.40 -5.09 14.45
C ASP A 96 -2.32 -3.87 14.40
N LEU A 97 -3.03 -3.69 13.29
CA LEU A 97 -3.96 -2.60 13.07
C LEU A 97 -5.38 -2.89 13.58
N GLN A 98 -5.62 -4.03 14.21
CA GLN A 98 -6.91 -4.41 14.81
C GLN A 98 -8.10 -4.33 13.84
N LEU A 99 -7.89 -4.75 12.59
CA LEU A 99 -8.93 -4.70 11.55
C LEU A 99 -9.82 -5.95 11.53
N GLY A 100 -9.35 -7.08 12.06
CA GLY A 100 -9.95 -8.39 11.78
C GLY A 100 -9.73 -8.80 10.32
N ASP A 101 -10.13 -10.01 9.99
CA ASP A 101 -10.00 -10.54 8.63
C ASP A 101 -10.91 -9.79 7.64
N PRO A 102 -10.57 -9.74 6.34
CA PRO A 102 -11.49 -9.33 5.30
C PRO A 102 -12.77 -10.17 5.30
N ASP A 103 -13.89 -9.54 4.98
CA ASP A 103 -15.17 -10.23 4.90
C ASP A 103 -15.23 -11.18 3.69
N VAL A 104 -14.45 -10.87 2.63
CA VAL A 104 -14.37 -11.66 1.39
C VAL A 104 -12.94 -11.66 0.84
N TYR A 105 -12.43 -12.84 0.46
CA TYR A 105 -11.24 -13.00 -0.38
C TYR A 105 -11.69 -13.33 -1.80
N LEU A 106 -11.19 -12.59 -2.79
CA LEU A 106 -11.57 -12.73 -4.20
C LEU A 106 -10.68 -13.69 -4.99
N ASP A 107 -9.52 -14.04 -4.44
CA ASP A 107 -8.53 -14.96 -5.05
C ASP A 107 -8.23 -14.66 -6.53
N CYS A 108 -7.92 -13.36 -6.79
CA CYS A 108 -7.70 -12.86 -8.14
C CYS A 108 -6.29 -13.12 -8.70
N ALA A 109 -5.41 -13.81 -7.97
CA ALA A 109 -4.09 -14.13 -8.48
C ALA A 109 -4.20 -14.96 -9.76
N GLY A 110 -3.42 -14.61 -10.79
CA GLY A 110 -3.33 -15.33 -12.06
C GLY A 110 -1.90 -15.77 -12.31
N ASP A 111 -1.70 -16.54 -13.37
CA ASP A 111 -0.39 -17.03 -13.78
C ASP A 111 0.48 -15.91 -14.36
N ASP A 112 -0.15 -14.84 -14.87
CA ASP A 112 0.51 -13.65 -15.35
C ASP A 112 -0.24 -12.37 -14.96
N LEU A 113 0.35 -11.22 -15.33
CA LEU A 113 -0.24 -9.90 -15.04
C LEU A 113 -1.59 -9.68 -15.73
N GLY A 114 -1.73 -10.13 -16.97
CA GLY A 114 -2.96 -9.99 -17.76
C GLY A 114 -4.11 -10.78 -17.15
N GLU A 115 -3.84 -12.03 -16.75
CA GLU A 115 -4.82 -12.87 -16.05
C GLU A 115 -5.20 -12.28 -14.68
N SER A 116 -4.22 -11.82 -13.91
CA SER A 116 -4.48 -11.20 -12.60
C SER A 116 -5.37 -9.96 -12.72
N ILE A 117 -5.10 -9.07 -13.68
CA ILE A 117 -5.94 -7.89 -13.95
C ILE A 117 -7.34 -8.31 -14.39
N GLY A 118 -7.44 -9.27 -15.32
CA GLY A 118 -8.72 -9.80 -15.79
C GLY A 118 -9.55 -10.41 -14.65
N ASN A 119 -8.92 -11.19 -13.78
CA ASN A 119 -9.56 -11.79 -12.61
C ASN A 119 -10.07 -10.75 -11.62
N ILE A 120 -9.31 -9.66 -11.37
CA ILE A 120 -9.76 -8.57 -10.48
C ILE A 120 -11.05 -7.96 -11.03
N ILE A 121 -11.10 -7.66 -12.32
CA ILE A 121 -12.28 -7.06 -12.96
C ILE A 121 -13.47 -8.02 -12.90
N ASP A 122 -13.27 -9.28 -13.24
CA ASP A 122 -14.32 -10.30 -13.27
C ASP A 122 -14.86 -10.63 -11.86
N CYS A 123 -13.96 -10.94 -10.90
CA CYS A 123 -14.36 -11.30 -9.55
C CYS A 123 -15.04 -10.12 -8.83
N SER A 124 -14.53 -8.90 -8.97
CA SER A 124 -15.17 -7.73 -8.38
C SER A 124 -16.52 -7.41 -9.04
N TYR A 125 -16.68 -7.61 -10.35
CA TYR A 125 -17.99 -7.51 -11.01
C TYR A 125 -19.00 -8.50 -10.42
N LYS A 126 -18.62 -9.78 -10.31
CA LYS A 126 -19.48 -10.84 -9.76
C LYS A 126 -19.87 -10.54 -8.30
N LEU A 127 -18.90 -10.11 -7.48
CA LEU A 127 -19.18 -9.68 -6.11
C LEU A 127 -20.21 -8.56 -6.07
N MET A 128 -19.97 -7.46 -6.82
CA MET A 128 -20.87 -6.30 -6.82
C MET A 128 -22.28 -6.64 -7.30
N VAL A 129 -22.43 -7.51 -8.29
CA VAL A 129 -23.74 -8.00 -8.75
C VAL A 129 -24.46 -8.78 -7.65
N ALA A 130 -23.72 -9.61 -6.90
CA ALA A 130 -24.29 -10.43 -5.83
C ALA A 130 -24.68 -9.59 -4.60
N VAL A 131 -23.79 -8.69 -4.12
CA VAL A 131 -24.01 -7.96 -2.85
C VAL A 131 -24.67 -6.61 -3.02
N LYS A 132 -24.66 -6.00 -4.22
CA LYS A 132 -25.32 -4.73 -4.59
C LYS A 132 -24.98 -3.60 -3.62
N PRO A 133 -23.72 -3.15 -3.57
CA PRO A 133 -23.32 -2.03 -2.71
C PRO A 133 -23.90 -0.72 -3.22
N ASP A 134 -24.13 0.24 -2.31
CA ASP A 134 -24.52 1.61 -2.65
C ASP A 134 -23.33 2.46 -3.08
N ALA A 135 -22.11 2.11 -2.63
CA ALA A 135 -20.88 2.80 -2.96
C ALA A 135 -19.67 1.86 -2.91
N LEU A 136 -18.66 2.20 -3.70
CA LEU A 136 -17.33 1.56 -3.70
C LEU A 136 -16.26 2.56 -3.23
N LEU A 137 -15.39 2.15 -2.32
CA LEU A 137 -14.17 2.86 -1.95
C LEU A 137 -12.95 2.06 -2.39
N VAL A 138 -12.05 2.70 -3.13
CA VAL A 138 -10.73 2.18 -3.51
C VAL A 138 -9.65 3.18 -3.14
N LEU A 139 -8.41 2.70 -3.02
CA LEU A 139 -7.26 3.53 -2.70
C LEU A 139 -6.13 3.33 -3.71
N GLY A 140 -5.56 4.43 -4.16
CA GLY A 140 -4.30 4.47 -4.90
C GLY A 140 -4.38 3.86 -6.29
N ASP A 141 -3.37 3.08 -6.62
CA ASP A 141 -2.97 2.78 -7.97
C ASP A 141 -2.53 1.32 -8.20
N THR A 142 -2.64 0.48 -7.18
CA THR A 142 -2.38 -0.96 -7.33
C THR A 142 -3.49 -1.60 -8.18
N ASN A 143 -3.28 -2.82 -8.66
CA ASN A 143 -4.25 -3.45 -9.55
C ASN A 143 -5.64 -3.60 -8.93
N SER A 144 -5.76 -3.66 -7.60
CA SER A 144 -7.05 -3.72 -6.89
C SER A 144 -7.97 -2.55 -7.23
N CYS A 145 -7.42 -1.35 -7.50
CA CYS A 145 -8.19 -0.16 -7.84
C CYS A 145 -8.95 -0.29 -9.18
N LEU A 146 -8.53 -1.24 -10.06
CA LEU A 146 -9.21 -1.53 -11.31
C LEU A 146 -10.61 -2.12 -11.12
N SER A 147 -10.95 -2.55 -9.90
CA SER A 147 -12.34 -2.86 -9.49
C SER A 147 -13.30 -1.67 -9.66
N ALA A 148 -12.78 -0.46 -9.84
CA ALA A 148 -13.56 0.71 -10.24
C ALA A 148 -14.19 0.56 -11.64
N ILE A 149 -13.60 -0.21 -12.55
CA ILE A 149 -14.14 -0.44 -13.91
C ILE A 149 -15.52 -1.11 -13.86
N PRO A 150 -15.68 -2.29 -13.22
CA PRO A 150 -17.01 -2.90 -13.10
C PRO A 150 -17.98 -2.06 -12.26
N ALA A 151 -17.53 -1.37 -11.22
CA ALA A 151 -18.39 -0.47 -10.45
C ALA A 151 -19.00 0.63 -11.33
N LYS A 152 -18.17 1.25 -12.20
CA LYS A 152 -18.63 2.23 -13.18
C LYS A 152 -19.69 1.67 -14.12
N ARG A 153 -19.51 0.45 -14.59
CA ARG A 153 -20.48 -0.25 -15.48
C ARG A 153 -21.79 -0.61 -14.78
N LEU A 154 -21.73 -0.84 -13.47
CA LEU A 154 -22.89 -1.16 -12.65
C LEU A 154 -23.56 0.09 -12.04
N HIS A 155 -23.10 1.29 -12.39
CA HIS A 155 -23.59 2.58 -11.88
C HIS A 155 -23.50 2.66 -10.33
N ILE A 156 -22.45 2.11 -9.76
CA ILE A 156 -22.13 2.21 -8.34
C ILE A 156 -21.25 3.44 -8.15
N PRO A 157 -21.62 4.40 -7.29
CA PRO A 157 -20.78 5.55 -6.95
C PRO A 157 -19.38 5.14 -6.47
N ILE A 158 -18.33 5.69 -7.10
CA ILE A 158 -16.94 5.35 -6.87
C ILE A 158 -16.23 6.49 -6.14
N PHE A 159 -15.66 6.18 -4.98
CA PHE A 159 -14.80 7.06 -4.20
C PHE A 159 -13.36 6.58 -4.31
N HIS A 160 -12.47 7.42 -4.83
CA HIS A 160 -11.07 7.08 -5.04
C HIS A 160 -10.18 7.92 -4.12
N MET A 161 -9.60 7.29 -3.10
CA MET A 161 -8.59 7.91 -2.23
C MET A 161 -7.20 7.85 -2.88
N GLU A 162 -6.32 8.77 -2.50
CA GLU A 162 -4.99 8.98 -3.12
C GLU A 162 -5.10 9.40 -4.60
N ALA A 163 -6.23 9.97 -4.99
CA ALA A 163 -6.46 10.44 -6.35
C ALA A 163 -5.56 11.62 -6.72
N GLY A 164 -5.13 11.68 -7.96
CA GLY A 164 -4.37 12.82 -8.52
C GLY A 164 -2.88 12.81 -8.27
N ASN A 165 -2.33 11.83 -7.60
CA ASN A 165 -0.87 11.69 -7.47
C ASN A 165 -0.23 11.41 -8.84
N ARG A 166 0.94 12.00 -9.10
CA ARG A 166 1.67 11.84 -10.36
C ARG A 166 3.17 11.84 -10.11
N CYS A 167 3.86 10.81 -10.58
CA CYS A 167 5.32 10.79 -10.64
C CYS A 167 5.86 11.09 -12.04
N LYS A 168 5.01 11.08 -13.06
CA LYS A 168 5.34 11.28 -14.47
C LYS A 168 6.34 10.27 -15.05
N ASP A 169 6.47 9.13 -14.40
CA ASP A 169 7.23 8.00 -14.90
C ASP A 169 6.24 6.98 -15.49
N GLU A 170 6.12 6.99 -16.82
CA GLU A 170 5.18 6.13 -17.53
C GLU A 170 5.62 4.66 -17.62
N CYS A 171 6.83 4.35 -17.16
CA CYS A 171 7.30 2.98 -17.02
C CYS A 171 6.70 2.29 -15.78
N LEU A 172 6.13 3.06 -14.84
CA LEU A 172 5.48 2.51 -13.67
C LEU A 172 4.05 2.06 -14.00
N PRO A 173 3.69 0.78 -13.80
CA PRO A 173 2.34 0.29 -14.05
C PRO A 173 1.28 1.05 -13.23
N GLU A 174 1.64 1.51 -12.03
CA GLU A 174 0.79 2.31 -11.17
C GLU A 174 0.39 3.65 -11.79
N GLU A 175 1.25 4.27 -12.62
CA GLU A 175 0.91 5.52 -13.30
C GLU A 175 -0.24 5.33 -14.29
N THR A 176 -0.31 4.19 -14.96
CA THR A 176 -1.43 3.81 -15.83
C THR A 176 -2.71 3.62 -15.03
N ASN A 177 -2.66 2.83 -13.95
CA ASN A 177 -3.82 2.53 -13.12
C ASN A 177 -4.43 3.79 -12.53
N ARG A 178 -3.60 4.69 -11.94
CA ARG A 178 -4.10 5.92 -11.31
C ARG A 178 -4.78 6.85 -12.29
N ARG A 179 -4.25 6.98 -13.52
CA ARG A 179 -4.89 7.79 -14.57
C ARG A 179 -6.24 7.24 -14.97
N ILE A 180 -6.38 5.93 -15.11
CA ILE A 180 -7.65 5.27 -15.42
C ILE A 180 -8.65 5.55 -14.30
N VAL A 181 -8.27 5.26 -13.05
CA VAL A 181 -9.18 5.31 -11.91
C VAL A 181 -9.57 6.74 -11.56
N ASP A 182 -8.64 7.70 -11.63
CA ASP A 182 -8.96 9.13 -11.45
C ASP A 182 -10.08 9.61 -12.38
N VAL A 183 -10.01 9.22 -13.66
CA VAL A 183 -10.97 9.67 -14.68
C VAL A 183 -12.34 8.99 -14.55
N ILE A 184 -12.37 7.71 -14.20
CA ILE A 184 -13.64 6.97 -14.10
C ILE A 184 -14.32 7.11 -12.75
N SER A 185 -13.61 7.54 -11.70
CA SER A 185 -14.18 7.74 -10.36
C SER A 185 -15.18 8.90 -10.33
N ASP A 186 -16.22 8.75 -9.54
CA ASP A 186 -17.25 9.77 -9.42
C ASP A 186 -16.86 10.86 -8.43
N VAL A 187 -16.11 10.48 -7.38
CA VAL A 187 -15.59 11.38 -6.34
C VAL A 187 -14.13 11.07 -6.11
N ASN A 188 -13.26 12.07 -6.31
CA ASN A 188 -11.83 11.98 -6.08
C ASN A 188 -11.45 12.59 -4.73
N LEU A 189 -10.76 11.79 -3.89
CA LEU A 189 -10.28 12.16 -2.56
C LEU A 189 -8.77 12.31 -2.61
N ALA A 190 -8.32 13.51 -3.00
CA ALA A 190 -6.91 13.85 -3.13
C ALA A 190 -6.26 14.00 -1.75
N TYR A 191 -4.98 13.65 -1.64
CA TYR A 191 -4.23 13.89 -0.40
C TYR A 191 -3.81 15.35 -0.27
N SER A 192 -3.48 16.01 -1.37
CA SER A 192 -2.90 17.35 -1.35
C SER A 192 -3.49 18.29 -2.41
N GLU A 193 -3.21 19.58 -2.26
CA GLU A 193 -3.54 20.58 -3.27
C GLU A 193 -2.78 20.35 -4.58
N HIS A 194 -1.59 19.76 -4.54
CA HIS A 194 -0.87 19.35 -5.75
C HIS A 194 -1.66 18.29 -6.52
N ALA A 195 -2.13 17.27 -5.83
CA ALA A 195 -2.94 16.21 -6.42
C ALA A 195 -4.25 16.76 -7.00
N ARG A 196 -4.96 17.65 -6.28
CA ARG A 196 -6.18 18.29 -6.77
C ARG A 196 -5.94 19.11 -8.05
N ARG A 197 -4.82 19.82 -8.15
CA ARG A 197 -4.45 20.57 -9.37
C ARG A 197 -4.23 19.64 -10.57
N TRP A 198 -3.61 18.47 -10.34
CA TRP A 198 -3.46 17.46 -11.39
C TRP A 198 -4.80 16.90 -11.86
N LEU A 199 -5.71 16.60 -10.94
CA LEU A 199 -7.06 16.16 -11.27
C LEU A 199 -7.81 17.21 -12.11
N ALA A 200 -7.75 18.47 -11.71
CA ALA A 200 -8.37 19.56 -12.47
C ALA A 200 -7.75 19.70 -13.87
N ALA A 201 -6.42 19.57 -14.00
CA ALA A 201 -5.74 19.63 -15.29
C ALA A 201 -6.09 18.47 -16.23
N THR A 202 -6.53 17.32 -15.69
CA THR A 202 -7.00 16.16 -16.47
C THR A 202 -8.52 16.17 -16.72
N GLY A 203 -9.22 17.23 -16.30
CA GLY A 203 -10.66 17.37 -16.55
C GLY A 203 -11.56 16.66 -15.55
N CYS A 204 -11.03 16.18 -14.42
CA CYS A 204 -11.86 15.67 -13.33
C CYS A 204 -12.73 16.77 -12.73
N ALA A 205 -13.95 16.43 -12.34
CA ALA A 205 -14.95 17.38 -11.86
C ALA A 205 -14.51 18.06 -10.55
N PRO A 206 -14.27 19.39 -10.53
CA PRO A 206 -13.79 20.08 -9.33
C PRO A 206 -14.76 19.99 -8.15
N GLU A 207 -16.08 20.00 -8.43
CA GLU A 207 -17.14 19.92 -7.43
C GLU A 207 -17.25 18.54 -6.76
N ARG A 208 -16.54 17.55 -7.30
CA ARG A 208 -16.45 16.18 -6.75
C ARG A 208 -15.02 15.78 -6.45
N THR A 209 -14.13 16.77 -6.27
CA THR A 209 -12.72 16.56 -5.90
C THR A 209 -12.42 17.24 -4.57
N PHE A 210 -12.11 16.46 -3.55
CA PHE A 210 -11.89 16.91 -2.18
C PHE A 210 -10.47 16.65 -1.72
N VAL A 211 -9.84 17.60 -1.04
CA VAL A 211 -8.57 17.37 -0.34
C VAL A 211 -8.88 16.85 1.06
N THR A 212 -8.64 15.57 1.28
CA THR A 212 -8.84 14.91 2.58
C THR A 212 -7.61 14.96 3.47
N GLY A 213 -6.44 15.05 2.87
CA GLY A 213 -5.17 14.76 3.50
C GLY A 213 -4.78 13.29 3.38
N SER A 214 -3.51 12.97 3.69
CA SER A 214 -3.04 11.60 3.79
C SER A 214 -3.55 10.94 5.08
N PRO A 215 -4.03 9.69 5.03
CA PRO A 215 -4.46 8.98 6.23
C PRO A 215 -3.30 8.52 7.13
N MET A 216 -2.03 8.58 6.67
CA MET A 216 -0.89 8.06 7.44
C MET A 216 -0.69 8.73 8.79
N ALA A 217 -0.93 10.05 8.90
CA ALA A 217 -0.83 10.73 10.19
C ALA A 217 -1.84 10.19 11.22
N GLU A 218 -3.08 9.92 10.80
CA GLU A 218 -4.11 9.33 11.65
C GLU A 218 -3.73 7.89 12.05
N VAL A 219 -3.21 7.10 11.13
CA VAL A 219 -2.75 5.73 11.40
C VAL A 219 -1.58 5.73 12.40
N LEU A 220 -0.56 6.55 12.17
CA LEU A 220 0.60 6.64 13.05
C LEU A 220 0.21 7.16 14.44
N HIS A 221 -0.63 8.21 14.51
CA HIS A 221 -1.10 8.78 15.76
C HIS A 221 -1.88 7.76 16.61
N THR A 222 -2.80 7.03 15.99
CA THR A 222 -3.61 6.02 16.67
C THR A 222 -2.77 4.85 17.22
N ASN A 223 -1.64 4.56 16.56
CA ASN A 223 -0.75 3.46 16.96
C ASN A 223 0.53 3.92 17.68
N LEU A 224 0.62 5.19 18.09
CA LEU A 224 1.86 5.75 18.63
C LEU A 224 2.28 5.06 19.94
N GLU A 225 1.34 4.73 20.81
CA GLU A 225 1.62 4.02 22.06
C GLU A 225 2.22 2.62 21.81
N GLN A 226 1.70 1.89 20.82
CA GLN A 226 2.20 0.57 20.46
C GLN A 226 3.57 0.66 19.74
N ILE A 227 3.79 1.70 18.95
CA ILE A 227 5.10 2.00 18.35
C ILE A 227 6.13 2.26 19.46
N ASP A 228 5.78 3.07 20.46
CA ASP A 228 6.67 3.40 21.56
C ASP A 228 6.94 2.20 22.49
N ALA A 229 5.95 1.32 22.64
CA ALA A 229 6.06 0.11 23.46
C ALA A 229 6.84 -1.04 22.78
N SER A 230 7.20 -0.90 21.49
CA SER A 230 7.95 -1.94 20.79
C SER A 230 9.37 -2.10 21.36
N ASP A 231 9.73 -3.34 21.68
CA ASP A 231 11.05 -3.74 22.18
C ASP A 231 12.03 -4.10 21.05
N VAL A 232 11.70 -3.76 19.80
CA VAL A 232 12.47 -4.17 18.60
C VAL A 232 13.93 -3.73 18.66
N LEU A 233 14.25 -2.59 19.24
CA LEU A 233 15.64 -2.15 19.39
C LEU A 233 16.45 -3.13 20.27
N GLU A 234 15.86 -3.58 21.38
CA GLU A 234 16.50 -4.55 22.28
C GLU A 234 16.63 -5.92 21.58
N ARG A 235 15.56 -6.40 20.95
CA ARG A 235 15.56 -7.69 20.22
C ARG A 235 16.61 -7.76 19.13
N GLU A 236 16.79 -6.64 18.41
CA GLU A 236 17.78 -6.55 17.31
C GLU A 236 19.17 -6.12 17.78
N GLY A 237 19.35 -5.82 19.06
CA GLY A 237 20.62 -5.35 19.62
C GLY A 237 21.08 -4.05 18.98
N LEU A 238 20.14 -3.10 18.78
CA LEU A 238 20.38 -1.81 18.18
C LEU A 238 20.27 -0.68 19.20
N GLU A 239 21.12 0.33 19.06
CA GLU A 239 21.06 1.55 19.85
C GLU A 239 20.34 2.65 19.07
N GLU A 240 19.60 3.50 19.76
CA GLU A 240 18.97 4.68 19.19
C GLU A 240 20.00 5.57 18.48
N ARG A 241 19.71 6.00 17.25
CA ARG A 241 20.62 6.74 16.36
C ARG A 241 21.95 6.00 16.04
N GLY A 242 22.01 4.70 16.31
CA GLY A 242 23.18 3.85 16.10
C GLY A 242 23.21 3.08 14.78
N TYR A 243 22.16 3.09 13.97
CA TYR A 243 22.00 2.24 12.81
C TYR A 243 21.29 2.94 11.66
N PHE A 244 21.47 2.40 10.44
CA PHE A 244 20.65 2.72 9.29
C PHE A 244 19.48 1.75 9.17
N LEU A 245 18.29 2.27 8.81
CA LEU A 245 17.18 1.45 8.37
C LEU A 245 17.08 1.50 6.85
N LEU A 246 17.20 0.34 6.20
CA LEU A 246 17.07 0.19 4.74
C LEU A 246 15.79 -0.56 4.40
N SER A 247 15.00 -0.01 3.46
CA SER A 247 13.88 -0.70 2.83
C SER A 247 13.98 -0.50 1.31
N ALA A 248 14.21 -1.59 0.57
CA ALA A 248 14.34 -1.58 -0.88
C ALA A 248 13.59 -2.79 -1.45
N HIS A 249 12.48 -2.55 -2.12
CA HIS A 249 11.59 -3.61 -2.61
C HIS A 249 10.95 -3.32 -3.96
N ARG A 250 11.15 -2.11 -4.53
CA ARG A 250 10.57 -1.74 -5.82
C ARG A 250 11.28 -2.45 -6.97
N GLU A 251 10.47 -2.84 -7.94
CA GLU A 251 10.90 -3.56 -9.14
C GLU A 251 12.00 -2.81 -9.90
N GLU A 252 11.84 -1.51 -10.06
CA GLU A 252 12.80 -0.65 -10.73
C GLU A 252 14.21 -0.69 -10.11
N ASN A 253 14.31 -0.94 -8.80
CA ASN A 253 15.58 -1.01 -8.08
C ASN A 253 16.19 -2.41 -8.06
N ILE A 254 15.38 -3.47 -8.21
CA ILE A 254 15.78 -4.84 -7.90
C ILE A 254 15.83 -5.73 -9.15
N ASP A 255 14.97 -5.49 -10.14
CA ASP A 255 14.76 -6.46 -11.24
C ASP A 255 15.89 -6.47 -12.24
N THR A 256 16.48 -5.31 -12.57
CA THR A 256 17.64 -5.29 -13.46
C THR A 256 18.92 -5.53 -12.68
N GLU A 257 19.84 -6.35 -13.22
CA GLU A 257 21.11 -6.63 -12.56
C GLU A 257 21.95 -5.36 -12.33
N ALA A 258 21.89 -4.41 -13.28
CA ALA A 258 22.62 -3.15 -13.18
C ALA A 258 22.14 -2.32 -11.99
N ASN A 259 20.82 -2.14 -11.84
CA ASN A 259 20.24 -1.35 -10.74
C ASN A 259 20.45 -2.05 -9.39
N PHE A 260 20.24 -3.36 -9.35
CA PHE A 260 20.49 -4.17 -8.17
C PHE A 260 21.93 -4.02 -7.67
N ARG A 261 22.94 -4.21 -8.56
CA ARG A 261 24.35 -4.04 -8.21
C ARG A 261 24.69 -2.62 -7.80
N SER A 262 24.15 -1.62 -8.50
CA SER A 262 24.35 -0.20 -8.16
C SER A 262 23.85 0.12 -6.75
N LEU A 263 22.63 -0.29 -6.43
CA LEU A 263 22.02 -0.08 -5.11
C LEU A 263 22.84 -0.75 -4.00
N PHE A 264 23.12 -2.06 -4.12
CA PHE A 264 23.78 -2.78 -3.03
C PHE A 264 25.28 -2.47 -2.91
N SER A 265 25.94 -2.02 -4.00
CA SER A 265 27.26 -1.41 -3.90
C SER A 265 27.23 -0.11 -3.10
N ALA A 266 26.23 0.74 -3.34
CA ALA A 266 26.04 1.97 -2.58
C ALA A 266 25.72 1.69 -1.09
N VAL A 267 24.95 0.65 -0.80
CA VAL A 267 24.67 0.21 0.58
C VAL A 267 25.94 -0.28 1.28
N ASN A 268 26.74 -1.07 0.59
CA ASN A 268 28.03 -1.52 1.14
C ASN A 268 28.98 -0.33 1.42
N ALA A 269 29.04 0.64 0.50
CA ALA A 269 29.85 1.84 0.68
C ALA A 269 29.38 2.69 1.87
N LEU A 270 28.07 2.80 2.11
CA LEU A 270 27.53 3.45 3.30
C LEU A 270 27.94 2.72 4.60
N ALA A 271 27.88 1.39 4.60
CA ALA A 271 28.29 0.59 5.76
C ALA A 271 29.78 0.80 6.08
N GLU A 272 30.63 0.84 5.05
CA GLU A 272 32.08 1.09 5.19
C GLU A 272 32.35 2.52 5.68
N GLU A 273 31.70 3.53 5.10
CA GLU A 273 31.94 4.95 5.42
C GLU A 273 31.53 5.31 6.85
N TYR A 274 30.37 4.82 7.30
CA TYR A 274 29.83 5.20 8.61
C TYR A 274 30.17 4.20 9.72
N GLY A 275 30.63 3.00 9.40
CA GLY A 275 30.93 1.95 10.38
C GLY A 275 29.73 1.56 11.26
N LYS A 276 28.51 1.83 10.78
CA LYS A 276 27.24 1.56 11.49
C LYS A 276 26.52 0.36 10.90
N PRO A 277 25.80 -0.43 11.72
CA PRO A 277 24.93 -1.47 11.21
C PRO A 277 23.87 -0.88 10.26
N ILE A 278 23.54 -1.60 9.20
CA ILE A 278 22.43 -1.32 8.31
C ILE A 278 21.43 -2.46 8.47
N LEU A 279 20.28 -2.19 9.08
CA LEU A 279 19.20 -3.15 9.17
C LEU A 279 18.37 -3.08 7.90
N TYR A 280 18.43 -4.12 7.10
CA TYR A 280 17.71 -4.21 5.84
C TYR A 280 16.42 -5.03 6.00
N SER A 281 15.27 -4.35 5.99
CA SER A 281 13.95 -4.99 5.88
C SER A 281 13.81 -5.60 4.48
N CYS A 282 14.23 -6.85 4.36
CA CYS A 282 14.45 -7.53 3.10
C CYS A 282 13.20 -8.31 2.67
N HIS A 283 12.53 -7.84 1.62
CA HIS A 283 11.40 -8.55 1.04
C HIS A 283 11.86 -9.90 0.44
N PRO A 284 11.05 -10.97 0.47
CA PRO A 284 11.41 -12.28 -0.07
C PRO A 284 11.97 -12.23 -1.51
N ARG A 285 11.41 -11.37 -2.37
CA ARG A 285 11.90 -11.15 -3.74
C ARG A 285 13.35 -10.64 -3.75
N SER A 286 13.67 -9.68 -2.89
CA SER A 286 15.04 -9.14 -2.79
C SER A 286 16.02 -10.17 -2.23
N ARG A 287 15.59 -10.97 -1.26
CA ARG A 287 16.39 -12.07 -0.70
C ARG A 287 16.72 -13.09 -1.77
N LYS A 288 15.71 -13.56 -2.51
CA LYS A 288 15.90 -14.46 -3.65
C LYS A 288 16.91 -13.91 -4.66
N ARG A 289 16.81 -12.60 -4.97
CA ARG A 289 17.72 -11.95 -5.90
C ARG A 289 19.17 -11.87 -5.38
N LEU A 290 19.35 -11.62 -4.07
CA LEU A 290 20.67 -11.68 -3.42
C LEU A 290 21.30 -13.07 -3.54
N GLU A 291 20.52 -14.12 -3.31
CA GLU A 291 20.97 -15.51 -3.43
C GLU A 291 21.33 -15.87 -4.87
N GLU A 292 20.47 -15.53 -5.84
CA GLU A 292 20.68 -15.81 -7.27
C GLU A 292 21.90 -15.09 -7.85
N THR A 293 22.14 -13.86 -7.45
CA THR A 293 23.28 -13.07 -7.95
C THR A 293 24.58 -13.36 -7.22
N GLY A 294 24.52 -14.00 -6.06
CA GLY A 294 25.67 -14.21 -5.18
C GLY A 294 26.33 -12.92 -4.70
N PHE A 295 25.60 -11.80 -4.71
CA PHE A 295 26.13 -10.49 -4.29
C PHE A 295 26.51 -10.53 -2.80
N GLN A 296 27.74 -10.09 -2.50
CA GLN A 296 28.24 -10.08 -1.12
C GLN A 296 27.90 -8.76 -0.45
N LEU A 297 27.05 -8.83 0.56
CA LEU A 297 26.76 -7.69 1.42
C LEU A 297 27.91 -7.46 2.42
N HIS A 298 28.13 -6.19 2.78
CA HIS A 298 29.08 -5.84 3.83
C HIS A 298 28.68 -6.48 5.17
N PRO A 299 29.61 -6.93 6.04
CA PRO A 299 29.29 -7.59 7.32
C PRO A 299 28.36 -6.79 8.25
N LEU A 300 28.34 -5.47 8.13
CA LEU A 300 27.43 -4.59 8.88
C LEU A 300 26.01 -4.53 8.30
N VAL A 301 25.75 -5.06 7.09
CA VAL A 301 24.42 -5.13 6.50
C VAL A 301 23.74 -6.42 6.97
N ARG A 302 22.72 -6.25 7.81
CA ARG A 302 21.94 -7.36 8.37
C ARG A 302 20.60 -7.42 7.66
N THR A 303 20.31 -8.52 6.97
CA THR A 303 19.01 -8.76 6.36
C THR A 303 18.02 -9.27 7.41
N HIS A 304 16.86 -8.67 7.46
CA HIS A 304 15.75 -9.09 8.32
C HIS A 304 14.49 -9.32 7.47
N GLU A 305 13.62 -10.22 7.88
CA GLU A 305 12.31 -10.37 7.24
C GLU A 305 11.47 -9.10 7.41
N PRO A 306 10.48 -8.84 6.53
CA PRO A 306 9.60 -7.69 6.71
C PRO A 306 8.97 -7.68 8.10
N MET A 307 9.07 -6.55 8.77
CA MET A 307 8.59 -6.36 10.14
C MET A 307 7.14 -5.92 10.16
N GLY A 308 6.46 -6.11 11.30
CA GLY A 308 5.16 -5.56 11.57
C GLY A 308 5.15 -4.03 11.60
N PHE A 309 3.96 -3.44 11.60
CA PHE A 309 3.79 -1.99 11.51
C PHE A 309 4.45 -1.24 12.68
N HIS A 310 4.25 -1.72 13.90
CA HIS A 310 4.76 -1.05 15.10
C HIS A 310 6.29 -1.10 15.18
N ASP A 311 6.87 -2.28 14.96
CA ASP A 311 8.32 -2.48 14.97
C ASP A 311 9.03 -1.66 13.90
N TYR A 312 8.49 -1.65 12.67
CA TYR A 312 9.08 -0.88 11.58
C TYR A 312 9.09 0.63 11.89
N ASN A 313 7.97 1.17 12.39
CA ASN A 313 7.89 2.59 12.73
C ASN A 313 8.74 2.96 13.94
N ARG A 314 8.90 2.07 14.93
CA ARG A 314 9.84 2.26 16.03
C ARG A 314 11.27 2.33 15.52
N LEU A 315 11.68 1.40 14.67
CA LEU A 315 13.00 1.42 14.04
C LEU A 315 13.21 2.68 13.20
N GLN A 316 12.20 3.09 12.45
CA GLN A 316 12.29 4.26 11.58
C GLN A 316 12.51 5.55 12.38
N SER A 317 11.71 5.79 13.43
CA SER A 317 11.81 6.98 14.28
C SER A 317 13.08 7.02 15.12
N SER A 318 13.76 5.89 15.33
CA SER A 318 14.99 5.75 16.12
C SER A 318 16.25 5.58 15.27
N ALA A 319 16.14 5.55 13.95
CA ALA A 319 17.29 5.34 13.05
C ALA A 319 18.25 6.54 13.02
N PHE A 320 19.53 6.28 12.75
CA PHE A 320 20.50 7.30 12.40
C PHE A 320 20.15 7.97 11.07
N CYS A 321 19.75 7.16 10.08
CA CYS A 321 19.22 7.61 8.81
C CYS A 321 18.34 6.51 8.21
N VAL A 322 17.23 6.89 7.59
CA VAL A 322 16.34 5.98 6.87
C VAL A 322 16.60 6.11 5.38
N VAL A 323 16.88 4.97 4.74
CA VAL A 323 17.08 4.85 3.29
C VAL A 323 15.97 3.95 2.74
N SER A 324 15.08 4.50 1.91
CA SER A 324 13.89 3.72 1.50
C SER A 324 13.38 4.10 0.11
N ASP A 325 12.79 3.12 -0.60
CA ASP A 325 12.01 3.34 -1.82
C ASP A 325 10.48 3.35 -1.56
N SER A 326 10.07 3.32 -0.29
CA SER A 326 8.66 3.35 0.09
C SER A 326 7.99 4.67 -0.31
N GLY A 327 6.79 4.58 -0.86
CA GLY A 327 5.94 5.75 -1.15
C GLY A 327 5.41 6.46 0.10
N THR A 328 5.47 5.82 1.29
CA THR A 328 5.02 6.41 2.56
C THR A 328 6.11 7.16 3.33
N LEU A 329 7.39 6.96 2.98
CA LEU A 329 8.50 7.64 3.65
C LEU A 329 8.31 9.16 3.82
N PRO A 330 7.84 9.91 2.80
CA PRO A 330 7.61 11.34 2.94
C PRO A 330 6.52 11.70 3.95
N GLU A 331 5.46 10.89 4.04
CA GLU A 331 4.35 11.08 4.96
C GLU A 331 4.77 10.77 6.41
N GLU A 332 5.51 9.67 6.58
CA GLU A 332 6.07 9.23 7.86
C GLU A 332 7.09 10.22 8.39
N SER A 333 8.04 10.66 7.56
CA SER A 333 9.03 11.69 7.92
C SER A 333 8.35 13.00 8.35
N SER A 334 7.34 13.45 7.61
CA SER A 334 6.56 14.64 7.96
C SER A 334 5.85 14.49 9.30
N TYR A 335 5.21 13.34 9.54
CA TYR A 335 4.50 13.08 10.79
C TYR A 335 5.45 13.06 11.99
N PHE A 336 6.52 12.26 11.93
CA PHE A 336 7.46 12.16 13.05
C PHE A 336 8.15 13.50 13.35
N ALA A 337 8.47 14.30 12.33
CA ALA A 337 8.97 15.65 12.53
C ALA A 337 7.95 16.54 13.26
N SER A 338 6.64 16.42 12.94
CA SER A 338 5.58 17.21 13.55
C SER A 338 5.37 16.95 15.05
N ILE A 339 5.76 15.77 15.51
CA ILE A 339 5.70 15.38 16.94
C ILE A 339 7.06 15.48 17.65
N GLY A 340 8.04 16.16 17.03
CA GLY A 340 9.37 16.37 17.61
C GLY A 340 10.32 15.18 17.58
N ARG A 341 10.09 14.23 16.67
CA ARG A 341 10.91 13.03 16.46
C ARG A 341 11.44 12.94 15.02
N PRO A 342 12.09 13.98 14.48
CA PRO A 342 12.59 13.95 13.12
C PRO A 342 13.68 12.88 12.95
N PHE A 343 13.84 12.41 11.73
CA PHE A 343 14.93 11.53 11.32
C PHE A 343 15.39 11.90 9.90
N PRO A 344 16.70 11.76 9.59
CA PRO A 344 17.19 11.93 8.23
C PRO A 344 16.57 10.91 7.29
N ALA A 345 15.87 11.36 6.26
CA ALA A 345 15.16 10.52 5.30
C ALA A 345 15.75 10.66 3.90
N VAL A 346 16.15 9.55 3.31
CA VAL A 346 16.71 9.48 1.94
C VAL A 346 15.91 8.49 1.11
N CYS A 347 15.31 8.99 0.04
CA CYS A 347 14.51 8.22 -0.88
C CYS A 347 15.36 7.72 -2.06
N ILE A 348 15.48 6.41 -2.23
CA ILE A 348 16.25 5.75 -3.29
C ILE A 348 15.42 5.52 -4.56
N ARG A 349 14.71 6.55 -4.98
CA ARG A 349 13.94 6.59 -6.22
C ARG A 349 14.48 7.68 -7.14
N THR A 350 14.11 7.61 -8.42
CA THR A 350 14.44 8.63 -9.44
C THR A 350 13.35 9.69 -9.59
N SER A 351 12.15 9.42 -9.08
CA SER A 351 11.00 10.30 -9.12
C SER A 351 10.15 10.16 -7.85
N THR A 352 9.28 11.12 -7.62
CA THR A 352 8.34 11.09 -6.48
C THR A 352 6.97 11.60 -6.88
N GLU A 353 5.94 10.98 -6.35
CA GLU A 353 4.55 11.45 -6.41
C GLU A 353 4.18 12.38 -5.25
N ARG A 354 5.16 12.82 -4.45
CA ARG A 354 4.99 13.66 -3.23
C ARG A 354 5.74 14.99 -3.33
N PRO A 355 5.44 15.84 -4.34
CA PRO A 355 6.15 17.11 -4.49
C PRO A 355 5.98 18.04 -3.30
N GLU A 356 4.83 18.00 -2.62
CA GLU A 356 4.54 18.77 -1.42
C GLU A 356 5.48 18.44 -0.25
N ALA A 357 5.93 17.19 -0.13
CA ALA A 357 6.91 16.80 0.89
C ALA A 357 8.32 17.25 0.53
N MET A 358 8.67 17.30 -0.76
CA MET A 358 9.92 17.90 -1.23
C MET A 358 9.96 19.40 -0.94
N GLU A 359 8.88 20.13 -1.17
CA GLU A 359 8.77 21.56 -0.87
C GLU A 359 8.96 21.86 0.62
N ARG A 360 8.69 20.92 1.50
CA ARG A 360 8.85 21.02 2.95
C ARG A 360 10.14 20.41 3.49
N GLY A 361 10.99 19.85 2.63
CA GLY A 361 12.27 19.28 3.03
C GLY A 361 12.17 18.00 3.86
N CYS A 362 11.08 17.22 3.69
CA CYS A 362 10.87 16.02 4.49
C CYS A 362 11.83 14.89 4.16
N PHE A 363 12.43 14.88 2.97
CA PHE A 363 13.37 13.84 2.53
C PHE A 363 14.25 14.35 1.40
N ILE A 364 15.34 13.62 1.11
CA ILE A 364 16.20 13.84 -0.05
C ILE A 364 15.98 12.72 -1.08
N LEU A 365 15.76 13.09 -2.34
CA LEU A 365 15.65 12.15 -3.45
C LEU A 365 17.05 11.85 -4.02
N ALA A 366 17.54 10.61 -3.86
CA ALA A 366 18.95 10.26 -4.12
C ALA A 366 19.16 9.42 -5.39
N GLY A 367 18.15 8.64 -5.80
CA GLY A 367 18.36 7.54 -6.74
C GLY A 367 19.18 6.41 -6.11
N ILE A 368 19.72 5.52 -6.96
CA ILE A 368 20.40 4.28 -6.53
C ILE A 368 21.91 4.27 -6.84
N SER A 369 22.48 5.35 -7.35
CA SER A 369 23.91 5.39 -7.63
C SER A 369 24.72 5.58 -6.34
N GLU A 370 25.86 4.91 -6.23
CA GLU A 370 26.73 5.00 -5.06
C GLU A 370 27.04 6.46 -4.69
N LYS A 371 27.55 7.23 -5.66
CA LYS A 371 27.88 8.64 -5.43
C LYS A 371 26.68 9.48 -5.00
N GLY A 372 25.51 9.27 -5.63
CA GLY A 372 24.27 9.99 -5.33
C GLY A 372 23.76 9.67 -3.93
N LEU A 373 23.72 8.39 -3.58
CA LEU A 373 23.21 7.93 -2.29
C LEU A 373 24.12 8.42 -1.14
N ILE A 374 25.44 8.26 -1.25
CA ILE A 374 26.39 8.72 -0.23
C ILE A 374 26.25 10.24 -0.03
N GLN A 375 26.21 11.01 -1.11
CA GLN A 375 26.07 12.47 -1.01
C GLN A 375 24.73 12.86 -0.36
N ALA A 376 23.65 12.20 -0.71
CA ALA A 376 22.33 12.46 -0.13
C ALA A 376 22.28 12.14 1.38
N VAL A 377 22.86 11.01 1.78
CA VAL A 377 22.97 10.64 3.21
C VAL A 377 23.83 11.63 3.97
N ARG A 378 25.01 12.02 3.45
CA ARG A 378 25.86 13.04 4.08
C ARG A 378 25.10 14.34 4.30
N THR A 379 24.35 14.79 3.27
CA THR A 379 23.58 16.03 3.35
C THR A 379 22.44 15.90 4.37
N ALA A 380 21.67 14.80 4.35
CA ALA A 380 20.56 14.59 5.29
C ALA A 380 21.05 14.57 6.74
N VAL A 381 22.15 13.86 7.01
CA VAL A 381 22.74 13.73 8.35
C VAL A 381 23.35 15.07 8.82
N ALA A 382 23.98 15.82 7.92
CA ALA A 382 24.54 17.14 8.26
C ALA A 382 23.45 18.14 8.63
N LEU A 383 22.37 18.20 7.85
CA LEU A 383 21.22 19.08 8.14
C LEU A 383 20.56 18.73 9.47
N GLU A 384 20.42 17.44 9.78
CA GLU A 384 19.90 16.98 11.08
C GLU A 384 20.82 17.44 12.23
N ALA A 385 22.14 17.31 12.08
CA ALA A 385 23.10 17.74 13.09
C ALA A 385 23.11 19.26 13.31
N GLU A 386 22.75 20.04 12.31
CA GLU A 386 22.57 21.49 12.39
C GLU A 386 21.23 21.89 13.04
N GLY A 387 20.38 20.91 13.39
CA GLY A 387 19.02 21.14 13.89
C GLY A 387 18.06 21.63 12.80
N SER A 388 18.42 21.43 11.53
CA SER A 388 17.60 21.79 10.39
C SER A 388 16.57 20.68 10.13
N HIS A 389 15.42 20.82 10.75
CA HIS A 389 14.25 19.95 10.51
C HIS A 389 13.23 20.69 9.63
N PRO A 390 12.27 19.98 9.03
CA PRO A 390 11.12 20.62 8.41
C PRO A 390 10.50 21.63 9.40
N GLU A 391 10.49 22.92 9.07
CA GLU A 391 9.94 23.98 9.95
C GLU A 391 8.48 23.76 10.31
N ALA A 392 7.75 23.10 9.44
CA ALA A 392 6.37 22.72 9.65
C ALA A 392 6.08 21.42 8.90
N PRO A 393 5.23 20.55 9.42
CA PRO A 393 4.79 19.37 8.71
C PRO A 393 4.10 19.77 7.40
N VAL A 394 4.05 18.86 6.44
CA VAL A 394 3.19 19.04 5.27
C VAL A 394 1.75 19.18 5.77
N PRO A 395 1.05 20.30 5.54
CA PRO A 395 -0.28 20.51 6.10
C PRO A 395 -1.26 19.38 5.79
N ASP A 396 -1.17 18.85 4.56
CA ASP A 396 -2.02 17.78 4.07
C ASP A 396 -1.65 16.40 4.66
N TYR A 397 -0.50 16.27 5.36
CA TYR A 397 -0.05 15.05 6.05
C TYR A 397 -0.15 15.15 7.58
N ALA A 398 -0.60 16.28 8.11
CA ALA A 398 -0.75 16.48 9.55
C ALA A 398 -2.18 16.22 10.05
N THR A 399 -3.10 15.82 9.17
CA THR A 399 -4.51 15.63 9.51
C THR A 399 -4.74 14.27 10.19
N GLU A 400 -5.11 14.30 11.47
CA GLU A 400 -5.42 13.10 12.27
C GLU A 400 -6.90 12.68 12.23
N LYS A 401 -7.68 13.21 11.28
CA LYS A 401 -9.13 12.96 11.15
C LYS A 401 -9.56 12.77 9.70
N VAL A 402 -8.73 12.13 8.91
CA VAL A 402 -9.03 11.82 7.50
C VAL A 402 -10.21 10.88 7.40
N SER A 403 -10.27 9.86 8.25
CA SER A 403 -11.37 8.90 8.30
C SER A 403 -12.74 9.56 8.50
N GLU A 404 -12.82 10.61 9.33
CA GLU A 404 -14.07 11.36 9.54
C GLU A 404 -14.49 12.17 8.31
N LYS A 405 -13.52 12.78 7.61
CA LYS A 405 -13.79 13.49 6.35
C LYS A 405 -14.33 12.53 5.29
N VAL A 406 -13.66 11.37 5.13
CA VAL A 406 -14.04 10.33 4.16
C VAL A 406 -15.47 9.83 4.42
N VAL A 407 -15.81 9.49 5.66
CA VAL A 407 -17.17 9.07 6.02
C VAL A 407 -18.20 10.14 5.67
N ARG A 408 -17.95 11.41 6.01
CA ARG A 408 -18.89 12.52 5.68
C ARG A 408 -19.06 12.71 4.18
N ILE A 409 -17.98 12.59 3.41
CA ILE A 409 -18.04 12.73 1.95
C ILE A 409 -18.80 11.56 1.33
N ILE A 410 -18.51 10.32 1.72
CA ILE A 410 -19.23 9.14 1.23
C ILE A 410 -20.73 9.26 1.54
N GLN A 411 -21.09 9.57 2.79
CA GLN A 411 -22.49 9.73 3.20
C GLN A 411 -23.21 10.80 2.39
N SER A 412 -22.53 11.92 2.10
CA SER A 412 -23.12 13.04 1.38
C SER A 412 -23.21 12.80 -0.12
N TYR A 413 -22.13 12.29 -0.72
CA TYR A 413 -21.98 12.28 -2.16
C TYR A 413 -22.50 11.02 -2.85
N THR A 414 -22.77 9.94 -2.15
CA THR A 414 -23.41 8.75 -2.74
C THR A 414 -24.75 9.16 -3.40
N GLY A 415 -25.64 9.82 -2.68
CA GLY A 415 -26.91 10.29 -3.23
C GLY A 415 -26.77 11.38 -4.28
N VAL A 416 -25.76 12.27 -4.16
CA VAL A 416 -25.48 13.29 -5.19
C VAL A 416 -25.06 12.63 -6.50
N VAL A 417 -24.17 11.63 -6.46
CA VAL A 417 -23.74 10.88 -7.65
C VAL A 417 -24.91 10.11 -8.26
N ASP A 418 -25.68 9.41 -7.44
CA ASP A 418 -26.87 8.67 -7.90
C ASP A 418 -27.85 9.56 -8.61
N LYS A 419 -28.12 10.76 -8.09
CA LYS A 419 -29.06 11.72 -8.69
C LYS A 419 -28.47 12.43 -9.90
N MET A 420 -27.25 12.98 -9.79
CA MET A 420 -26.71 13.90 -10.80
C MET A 420 -25.95 13.19 -11.92
N VAL A 421 -25.32 12.07 -11.63
CA VAL A 421 -24.52 11.29 -12.62
C VAL A 421 -25.38 10.15 -13.19
N TRP A 422 -25.95 9.32 -12.31
CA TRP A 422 -26.63 8.09 -12.73
C TRP A 422 -28.13 8.27 -12.96
N ARG A 423 -28.72 9.37 -12.51
CA ARG A 423 -30.15 9.67 -12.65
C ARG A 423 -31.02 8.50 -12.21
N LYS A 424 -30.67 7.87 -11.10
CA LYS A 424 -31.43 6.75 -10.54
C LYS A 424 -32.85 7.21 -10.20
N PRO A 425 -33.92 6.45 -10.56
CA PRO A 425 -35.27 6.82 -10.27
C PRO A 425 -35.58 6.77 -8.77
N GLY A 426 -36.42 7.70 -8.29
CA GLY A 426 -36.90 7.71 -6.90
C GLY A 426 -36.01 8.43 -5.88
N LEU A 427 -34.95 9.13 -6.34
CA LEU A 427 -34.07 9.96 -5.49
C LEU A 427 -34.34 11.45 -5.63
#